data_18d4d7ce08a6bc68317efc675bfa69a0
#
_entry.id   18d4d7ce08a6bc68317efc675bfa69a0
#
_cell.length_a   1.000
_cell.length_b   1.000
_cell.length_c   1.000
_cell.angle_alpha   90.00
_cell.angle_beta   90.00
_cell.angle_gamma   90.00
#
_symmetry.space_group_name_H-M   'P 1'
#
loop_
_entity.id
_entity.type
_entity.pdbx_description
1 polymer ?
#
loop_
_entity_poly.entity_id
_entity_poly.type
_entity_poly.pdbx_seq_one_letter_code
_entity_poly.pdbx_strand_id
1 'polypeptide(L)'
;MKNHYYIEMTDIFGGEANYCWVNRFIVSASSPRGAMRKVCARTGDKVQCEDRYNDPQTWDSTIGCIRYFVEGIDDARIVELQDNYSRIEVIE
;
A
#
# COMPACT_ATOMS: atom_id res chain seq x y z
N MET A 1 18.19 7.92 0.89
CA MET A 1 17.41 8.18 2.12
C MET A 1 16.12 7.39 2.08
N LYS A 2 15.79 6.70 3.17
CA LYS A 2 14.53 5.94 3.24
C LYS A 2 13.41 6.83 3.73
N ASN A 3 12.26 6.70 3.09
CA ASN A 3 11.01 7.34 3.50
C ASN A 3 10.05 6.28 4.03
N HIS A 4 8.92 6.72 4.55
CA HIS A 4 7.88 5.82 5.00
C HIS A 4 6.64 5.99 4.13
N TYR A 5 5.97 4.88 3.87
CA TYR A 5 4.75 4.84 3.07
C TYR A 5 3.69 4.04 3.81
N TYR A 6 2.46 4.55 3.75
CA TYR A 6 1.29 3.82 4.22
C TYR A 6 0.61 3.21 3.01
N ILE A 7 0.37 1.91 3.06
CA ILE A 7 -0.26 1.17 1.97
C ILE A 7 -1.51 0.48 2.48
N GLU A 8 -2.65 0.77 1.84
CA GLU A 8 -3.90 0.05 2.06
C GLU A 8 -4.12 -0.92 0.92
N MET A 9 -4.40 -2.18 1.26
CA MET A 9 -4.72 -3.24 0.33
C MET A 9 -6.18 -3.62 0.52
N THR A 10 -6.99 -3.50 -0.54
CA THR A 10 -8.41 -3.78 -0.47
C THR A 10 -8.89 -4.49 -1.73
N ASP A 11 -10.11 -5.01 -1.71
CA ASP A 11 -10.69 -5.67 -2.87
C ASP A 11 -11.34 -4.67 -3.82
N ILE A 12 -11.36 -5.03 -5.11
CA ILE A 12 -12.03 -4.25 -6.15
C ILE A 12 -13.06 -5.11 -6.88
N PHE A 13 -13.73 -5.97 -6.15
CA PHE A 13 -14.74 -6.85 -6.74
C PHE A 13 -15.78 -6.02 -7.49
N GLY A 14 -16.01 -6.34 -8.75
CA GLY A 14 -16.91 -5.57 -9.60
C GLY A 14 -16.27 -4.34 -10.25
N GLY A 15 -14.94 -4.17 -10.12
CA GLY A 15 -14.21 -3.06 -10.73
C GLY A 15 -14.12 -1.80 -9.87
N GLU A 16 -14.68 -1.82 -8.68
CA GLU A 16 -14.63 -0.71 -7.75
C GLU A 16 -14.03 -1.16 -6.41
N ALA A 17 -13.29 -0.26 -5.76
CA ALA A 17 -12.79 -0.53 -4.41
C ALA A 17 -13.99 -0.51 -3.45
N ASN A 18 -14.36 -1.67 -2.91
CA ASN A 18 -15.54 -1.77 -2.07
C ASN A 18 -15.22 -1.99 -0.59
N TYR A 19 -13.94 -2.13 -0.24
CA TYR A 19 -13.47 -2.18 1.14
C TYR A 19 -14.13 -3.25 2.01
N CYS A 20 -14.54 -4.38 1.43
CA CYS A 20 -15.04 -5.52 2.21
C CYS A 20 -14.03 -5.98 3.24
N TRP A 21 -12.74 -5.84 2.91
CA TRP A 21 -11.63 -6.05 3.83
C TRP A 21 -10.51 -5.09 3.48
N VAL A 22 -9.71 -4.76 4.47
CA VAL A 22 -8.55 -3.87 4.28
C VAL A 22 -7.38 -4.40 5.09
N ASN A 23 -6.24 -4.57 4.43
CA ASN A 23 -4.96 -4.82 5.08
C ASN A 23 -4.12 -3.56 5.00
N ARG A 24 -3.42 -3.25 6.08
CA ARG A 24 -2.66 -2.01 6.19
C ARG A 24 -1.19 -2.31 6.44
N PHE A 25 -0.33 -1.55 5.76
CA PHE A 25 1.11 -1.69 5.88
C PHE A 25 1.77 -0.34 6.07
N ILE A 26 2.78 -0.28 6.93
CA ILE A 26 3.70 0.86 7.00
C ILE A 26 5.04 0.33 6.50
N VAL A 27 5.57 0.91 5.42
CA VAL A 27 6.72 0.38 4.70
C VAL A 27 7.83 1.42 4.63
N SER A 28 9.04 1.02 4.99
CA SER A 28 10.24 1.84 4.81
C SER A 28 10.86 1.55 3.45
N ALA A 29 10.97 2.56 2.60
CA ALA A 29 11.52 2.41 1.25
C ALA A 29 12.00 3.76 0.73
N SER A 30 12.76 3.75 -0.37
CA SER A 30 13.24 4.98 -0.98
C SER A 30 12.26 5.58 -1.99
N SER A 31 11.23 4.83 -2.38
CA SER A 31 10.25 5.28 -3.36
C SER A 31 8.94 4.52 -3.20
N PRO A 32 7.81 5.03 -3.74
CA PRO A 32 6.55 4.30 -3.76
C PRO A 32 6.66 2.93 -4.45
N ARG A 33 7.41 2.86 -5.55
CA ARG A 33 7.64 1.58 -6.25
C ARG A 33 8.41 0.59 -5.37
N GLY A 34 9.42 1.07 -4.65
CA GLY A 34 10.18 0.25 -3.70
C GLY A 34 9.29 -0.25 -2.57
N ALA A 35 8.39 0.60 -2.06
CA ALA A 35 7.43 0.21 -1.04
C ALA A 35 6.50 -0.89 -1.56
N MET A 36 5.96 -0.74 -2.77
CA MET A 36 5.09 -1.76 -3.38
C MET A 36 5.83 -3.08 -3.61
N ARG A 37 7.10 -3.03 -4.01
CA ARG A 37 7.90 -4.26 -4.15
C ARG A 37 7.99 -5.03 -2.85
N LYS A 38 8.19 -4.32 -1.75
CA LYS A 38 8.25 -4.96 -0.43
C LYS A 38 6.92 -5.58 -0.02
N VAL A 39 5.82 -4.90 -0.28
CA VAL A 39 4.48 -5.43 0.00
C VAL A 39 4.21 -6.65 -0.89
N CYS A 40 4.56 -6.60 -2.17
CA CYS A 40 4.38 -7.73 -3.08
C CYS A 40 5.22 -8.94 -2.65
N ALA A 41 6.44 -8.71 -2.19
CA ALA A 41 7.27 -9.80 -1.66
C ALA A 41 6.63 -10.43 -0.43
N ARG A 42 5.97 -9.63 0.40
CA ARG A 42 5.31 -10.10 1.62
C ARG A 42 4.00 -10.85 1.34
N THR A 43 3.22 -10.38 0.34
CA THR A 43 1.90 -10.94 0.03
C THR A 43 1.92 -11.97 -1.08
N GLY A 44 2.99 -12.02 -1.88
CA GLY A 44 3.05 -12.89 -3.05
C GLY A 44 2.32 -12.34 -4.27
N ASP A 45 1.89 -11.09 -4.23
CA ASP A 45 1.11 -10.48 -5.31
C ASP A 45 2.01 -9.89 -6.41
N LYS A 46 1.41 -9.60 -7.55
CA LYS A 46 2.02 -8.87 -8.67
C LYS A 46 1.11 -7.74 -9.06
N VAL A 47 1.65 -6.55 -9.20
CA VAL A 47 0.87 -5.34 -9.39
C VAL A 47 1.28 -4.56 -10.63
N GLN A 48 0.34 -3.76 -11.13
CA GLN A 48 0.54 -2.80 -12.19
C GLN A 48 0.13 -1.42 -11.68
N CYS A 49 0.97 -0.41 -11.92
CA CYS A 49 0.69 0.95 -11.48
C CYS A 49 -0.38 1.57 -12.40
N GLU A 50 -1.41 2.15 -11.81
CA GLU A 50 -2.46 2.85 -12.55
C GLU A 50 -1.99 4.22 -13.05
N ASP A 51 -1.16 4.91 -12.27
CA ASP A 51 -0.62 6.20 -12.65
C ASP A 51 0.82 6.05 -13.11
N ARG A 52 1.04 6.24 -14.41
CA ARG A 52 2.36 6.06 -15.02
C ARG A 52 3.18 7.34 -15.08
N TYR A 53 2.56 8.49 -14.83
CA TYR A 53 3.16 9.80 -15.11
C TYR A 53 3.50 10.58 -13.86
N ASN A 54 2.84 10.28 -12.73
CA ASN A 54 3.06 10.94 -11.45
C ASN A 54 3.58 9.95 -10.43
N ASP A 55 3.67 10.37 -9.17
CA ASP A 55 3.99 9.47 -8.07
C ASP A 55 2.94 8.35 -8.02
N PRO A 56 3.36 7.09 -8.11
CA PRO A 56 2.41 5.99 -8.21
C PRO A 56 1.68 5.77 -6.90
N GLN A 57 0.43 6.21 -6.86
CA GLN A 57 -0.43 6.14 -5.68
C GLN A 57 -1.40 4.98 -5.72
N THR A 58 -1.75 4.49 -6.90
CA THR A 58 -2.73 3.42 -7.06
C THR A 58 -2.14 2.28 -7.88
N TRP A 59 -2.25 1.08 -7.36
CA TRP A 59 -1.72 -0.13 -7.98
C TRP A 59 -2.79 -1.21 -7.97
N ASP A 60 -2.98 -1.90 -9.11
CA ASP A 60 -3.92 -3.00 -9.20
C ASP A 60 -3.16 -4.32 -9.33
N SER A 61 -3.66 -5.35 -8.63
CA SER A 61 -3.16 -6.70 -8.78
C SER A 61 -3.38 -7.20 -10.21
N THR A 62 -2.39 -7.90 -10.76
CA THR A 62 -2.52 -8.54 -12.08
C THR A 62 -3.03 -9.97 -12.00
N ILE A 63 -3.17 -10.50 -10.79
CA ILE A 63 -3.58 -11.90 -10.57
C ILE A 63 -4.85 -12.03 -9.74
N GLY A 64 -5.42 -10.94 -9.24
CA GLY A 64 -6.62 -10.97 -8.41
C GLY A 64 -7.35 -9.64 -8.41
N CYS A 65 -8.49 -9.60 -7.75
CA CYS A 65 -9.32 -8.40 -7.65
C CYS A 65 -8.91 -7.59 -6.42
N ILE A 66 -7.70 -7.05 -6.45
CA ILE A 66 -7.10 -6.35 -5.31
C ILE A 66 -6.50 -5.03 -5.80
N ARG A 67 -6.70 -3.98 -5.02
CA ARG A 67 -6.11 -2.66 -5.27
C ARG A 67 -5.33 -2.19 -4.06
N TYR A 68 -4.22 -1.50 -4.32
CA TYR A 68 -3.37 -0.92 -3.31
C TYR A 68 -3.34 0.58 -3.47
N PHE A 69 -3.47 1.29 -2.35
CA PHE A 69 -3.31 2.75 -2.30
C PHE A 69 -2.06 3.07 -1.51
N VAL A 70 -1.19 3.90 -2.07
CA VAL A 70 0.10 4.24 -1.49
C VAL A 70 0.14 5.72 -1.15
N GLU A 71 0.51 6.03 0.10
CA GLU A 71 0.62 7.40 0.60
C GLU A 71 1.99 7.58 1.27
N GLY A 72 2.73 8.63 0.89
CA GLY A 72 3.94 9.01 1.60
C GLY A 72 3.56 9.63 2.94
N ILE A 73 4.21 9.19 4.02
CA ILE A 73 3.86 9.62 5.38
C ILE A 73 5.10 10.05 6.18
N ASP A 74 4.87 10.88 7.19
CA ASP A 74 5.89 11.31 8.14
C ASP A 74 5.73 10.58 9.49
N ASP A 75 6.62 10.88 10.44
CA ASP A 75 6.62 10.23 11.74
C ASP A 75 5.32 10.48 12.51
N ALA A 76 4.77 11.70 12.41
CA ALA A 76 3.52 12.03 13.09
C ALA A 76 2.36 11.19 12.54
N ARG A 77 2.32 10.97 11.23
CA ARG A 77 1.29 10.15 10.61
C ARG A 77 1.44 8.69 10.97
N ILE A 78 2.67 8.20 11.13
CA ILE A 78 2.92 6.83 11.60
C ILE A 78 2.28 6.61 12.97
N VAL A 79 2.52 7.52 13.91
CA VAL A 79 1.95 7.43 15.25
C VAL A 79 0.42 7.45 15.19
N GLU A 80 -0.14 8.37 14.41
CA GLU A 80 -1.59 8.48 14.24
C GLU A 80 -2.20 7.20 13.69
N LEU A 81 -1.59 6.60 12.67
CA LEU A 81 -2.07 5.36 12.09
C LEU A 81 -2.00 4.19 13.08
N GLN A 82 -0.91 4.09 13.84
CA GLN A 82 -0.75 3.04 14.83
C GLN A 82 -1.74 3.18 15.98
N ASP A 83 -2.11 4.42 16.34
CA ASP A 83 -3.12 4.67 17.35
C ASP A 83 -4.54 4.35 16.87
N ASN A 84 -4.82 4.61 15.59
CA ASN A 84 -6.16 4.46 15.03
C ASN A 84 -6.47 3.03 14.58
N TYR A 85 -5.46 2.25 14.22
CA TYR A 85 -5.64 0.90 13.68
C TYR A 85 -4.85 -0.11 14.49
N SER A 86 -5.52 -1.16 14.94
CA SER A 86 -4.90 -2.19 15.79
C SER A 86 -4.08 -3.20 14.98
N ARG A 87 -4.27 -3.23 13.66
CA ARG A 87 -3.58 -4.20 12.80
C ARG A 87 -2.94 -3.50 11.63
N ILE A 88 -1.70 -3.07 11.84
CA ILE A 88 -0.86 -2.55 10.76
C ILE A 88 0.42 -3.37 10.77
N GLU A 89 0.78 -3.92 9.62
CA GLU A 89 2.06 -4.62 9.47
C GLU A 89 3.14 -3.62 9.12
N VAL A 90 4.26 -3.66 9.83
CA VAL A 90 5.41 -2.79 9.56
C VAL A 90 6.45 -3.61 8.79
N ILE A 91 6.85 -3.09 7.63
CA ILE A 91 7.85 -3.72 6.74
C ILE A 91 9.04 -2.77 6.62
N GLU A 92 10.22 -3.23 6.99
CA GLU A 92 11.45 -2.42 6.92
C GLU A 92 12.34 -2.73 5.73
#